data_6784146af65bbc8f0ec88b3f074196e7
#
_entry.id   6784146af65bbc8f0ec88b3f074196e7
#
_cell.length_a   1.000
_cell.length_b   1.000
_cell.length_c   1.000
_cell.angle_alpha   90.00
_cell.angle_beta   90.00
_cell.angle_gamma   90.00
#
_symmetry.space_group_name_H-M   'P 1'
#
loop_
_entity.id
_entity.type
_entity.pdbx_description
1 polymer ?
#
loop_
_entity_poly.entity_id
_entity_poly.type
_entity_poly.pdbx_seq_one_letter_code
_entity_poly.pdbx_strand_id
1 'polypeptide(L)'
;MRENDGVTSASPRPWTTATPALPPRLIATDLDGTLLRDDKSVSPRTVAALAAAEEAGIEVFFVTGRPARWMDVVSAHLHGHGIAICGNGAAVVDLHGGAVNPRFLKVRELAADTALQVVRTLRQAAPDTAFAIERTGGLHHEPAYPPLSFDLGESVAPAEKLLAAGSAVAAGPVLKLLAHHPDLAPDAFLGLARTVVGERANVTRSSPTALLEISGPGVSKASTLELCCAERGISPAEVIAFGDMPNDVEMLNWAGTSYAMGNAHPDVLAAASGRTTGNNEDGVALVIERLLTARRTD
;
A
#
# COMPACT_ATOMS: atom_id res chain seq x y z
N MET A 1 -25.87 -45.56 -11.72
CA MET A 1 -26.24 -44.14 -11.88
C MET A 1 -25.43 -43.36 -10.86
N ARG A 2 -24.40 -42.68 -11.30
CA ARG A 2 -23.63 -41.74 -10.48
C ARG A 2 -23.82 -40.38 -11.16
N GLU A 3 -24.53 -39.49 -10.49
CA GLU A 3 -24.68 -38.12 -10.91
C GLU A 3 -23.33 -37.40 -10.85
N ASN A 4 -23.02 -36.75 -11.92
CA ASN A 4 -21.79 -35.99 -12.15
C ASN A 4 -22.11 -34.55 -11.76
N ASP A 5 -21.77 -34.13 -10.55
CA ASP A 5 -21.88 -32.73 -10.12
C ASP A 5 -20.86 -31.90 -10.89
N GLY A 6 -21.36 -31.27 -11.94
CA GLY A 6 -20.60 -30.32 -12.75
C GLY A 6 -20.29 -29.08 -11.95
N VAL A 7 -19.04 -28.95 -11.49
CA VAL A 7 -18.49 -27.70 -11.05
C VAL A 7 -18.40 -26.75 -12.25
N THR A 8 -19.39 -25.88 -12.40
CA THR A 8 -19.34 -24.78 -13.35
C THR A 8 -18.27 -23.80 -12.90
N SER A 9 -17.11 -23.87 -13.53
CA SER A 9 -16.12 -22.82 -13.47
C SER A 9 -16.75 -21.54 -14.03
N ALA A 10 -17.09 -20.61 -13.15
CA ALA A 10 -17.54 -19.29 -13.56
C ALA A 10 -16.36 -18.61 -14.28
N SER A 11 -16.49 -18.40 -15.58
CA SER A 11 -15.56 -17.56 -16.33
C SER A 11 -15.42 -16.21 -15.65
N PRO A 12 -14.21 -15.65 -15.55
CA PRO A 12 -14.03 -14.33 -14.96
C PRO A 12 -14.90 -13.33 -15.71
N ARG A 13 -15.74 -12.59 -14.98
CA ARG A 13 -16.61 -11.58 -15.58
C ARG A 13 -15.73 -10.55 -16.27
N PRO A 14 -15.98 -10.25 -17.57
CA PRO A 14 -15.23 -9.22 -18.24
C PRO A 14 -15.54 -7.87 -17.59
N TRP A 15 -14.49 -7.02 -17.47
CA TRP A 15 -14.50 -5.56 -17.31
C TRP A 15 -15.82 -4.91 -16.91
N THR A 16 -15.86 -4.28 -15.74
CA THR A 16 -16.94 -3.34 -15.43
C THR A 16 -16.34 -1.94 -15.41
N THR A 17 -16.73 -1.12 -16.39
CA THR A 17 -16.42 0.31 -16.38
C THR A 17 -17.25 0.99 -15.31
N ALA A 18 -16.62 1.42 -14.23
CA ALA A 18 -17.22 2.39 -13.33
C ALA A 18 -17.06 3.78 -13.98
N THR A 19 -18.15 4.53 -14.07
CA THR A 19 -18.10 5.92 -14.55
C THR A 19 -18.00 6.84 -13.35
N PRO A 20 -17.00 7.73 -13.27
CA PRO A 20 -16.93 8.72 -12.20
C PRO A 20 -18.17 9.62 -12.18
N ALA A 21 -18.72 9.85 -10.98
CA ALA A 21 -19.85 10.74 -10.80
C ALA A 21 -19.50 12.22 -11.02
N LEU A 22 -18.24 12.58 -10.77
CA LEU A 22 -17.64 13.89 -11.02
C LEU A 22 -16.36 13.75 -11.84
N PRO A 23 -15.96 14.81 -12.58
CA PRO A 23 -14.66 14.81 -13.25
C PRO A 23 -13.54 14.57 -12.23
N PRO A 24 -12.71 13.54 -12.39
CA PRO A 24 -11.69 13.23 -11.43
C PRO A 24 -10.60 14.31 -11.40
N ARG A 25 -10.16 14.64 -10.19
CA ARG A 25 -9.06 15.56 -9.91
C ARG A 25 -7.83 14.83 -9.36
N LEU A 26 -8.00 13.59 -8.89
CA LEU A 26 -6.91 12.82 -8.34
C LEU A 26 -7.02 11.34 -8.71
N ILE A 27 -5.87 10.77 -9.09
CA ILE A 27 -5.65 9.32 -9.23
C ILE A 27 -4.78 8.88 -8.07
N ALA A 28 -5.27 7.91 -7.28
CA ALA A 28 -4.52 7.22 -6.24
C ALA A 28 -4.23 5.79 -6.68
N THR A 29 -2.97 5.42 -6.83
CA THR A 29 -2.60 4.09 -7.28
C THR A 29 -1.65 3.41 -6.30
N ASP A 30 -1.97 2.15 -5.95
CA ASP A 30 -0.96 1.29 -5.37
C ASP A 30 0.15 1.00 -6.40
N LEU A 31 1.27 0.44 -5.93
CA LEU A 31 2.43 0.13 -6.74
C LEU A 31 2.55 -1.36 -7.07
N ASP A 32 2.85 -2.17 -6.06
CA ASP A 32 3.18 -3.59 -6.25
C ASP A 32 1.95 -4.41 -6.61
N GLY A 33 1.94 -5.04 -7.79
CA GLY A 33 0.76 -5.75 -8.29
C GLY A 33 -0.32 -4.85 -8.88
N THR A 34 -0.11 -3.52 -8.88
CA THR A 34 -1.04 -2.53 -9.44
C THR A 34 -0.39 -1.71 -10.56
N LEU A 35 0.41 -0.70 -10.23
CA LEU A 35 1.10 0.13 -11.23
C LEU A 35 2.33 -0.57 -11.81
N LEU A 36 3.08 -1.25 -10.93
CA LEU A 36 4.32 -1.94 -11.28
C LEU A 36 4.02 -3.32 -11.85
N ARG A 37 4.74 -3.69 -12.91
CA ARG A 37 4.81 -5.06 -13.42
C ARG A 37 5.50 -5.98 -12.41
N ASP A 38 5.43 -7.27 -12.64
CA ASP A 38 6.08 -8.27 -11.76
C ASP A 38 7.60 -8.11 -11.70
N ASP A 39 8.22 -7.62 -12.78
CA ASP A 39 9.65 -7.28 -12.86
C ASP A 39 10.00 -5.94 -12.18
N LYS A 40 9.01 -5.30 -11.53
CA LYS A 40 9.10 -4.00 -10.86
C LYS A 40 9.31 -2.80 -11.79
N SER A 41 9.16 -2.98 -13.08
CA SER A 41 9.19 -1.88 -14.05
C SER A 41 7.84 -1.16 -14.16
N VAL A 42 7.88 0.09 -14.63
CA VAL A 42 6.71 0.83 -15.13
C VAL A 42 6.77 0.81 -16.66
N SER A 43 5.71 0.39 -17.32
CA SER A 43 5.72 0.32 -18.79
C SER A 43 5.73 1.72 -19.43
N PRO A 44 6.29 1.86 -20.64
CA PRO A 44 6.23 3.14 -21.37
C PRO A 44 4.80 3.64 -21.58
N ARG A 45 3.82 2.72 -21.76
CA ARG A 45 2.41 3.06 -21.87
C ARG A 45 1.87 3.67 -20.57
N THR A 46 2.19 3.06 -19.44
CA THR A 46 1.77 3.55 -18.12
C THR A 46 2.39 4.91 -17.83
N VAL A 47 3.68 5.09 -18.12
CA VAL A 47 4.35 6.39 -18.00
C VAL A 47 3.63 7.46 -18.84
N ALA A 48 3.33 7.17 -20.10
CA ALA A 48 2.64 8.10 -20.99
C ALA A 48 1.21 8.42 -20.51
N ALA A 49 0.48 7.42 -19.98
CA ALA A 49 -0.86 7.63 -19.46
C ALA A 49 -0.86 8.52 -18.20
N LEU A 50 0.09 8.31 -17.28
CA LEU A 50 0.25 9.16 -16.08
C LEU A 50 0.59 10.60 -16.48
N ALA A 51 1.54 10.81 -17.39
CA ALA A 51 1.89 12.13 -17.91
C ALA A 51 0.67 12.84 -18.52
N ALA A 52 -0.11 12.13 -19.35
CA ALA A 52 -1.31 12.67 -19.96
C ALA A 52 -2.40 13.03 -18.94
N ALA A 53 -2.51 12.27 -17.82
CA ALA A 53 -3.41 12.62 -16.73
C ALA A 53 -2.98 13.91 -16.03
N GLU A 54 -1.70 14.06 -15.74
CA GLU A 54 -1.14 15.29 -15.13
C GLU A 54 -1.27 16.52 -16.06
N GLU A 55 -1.04 16.36 -17.35
CA GLU A 55 -1.29 17.40 -18.37
C GLU A 55 -2.76 17.83 -18.44
N ALA A 56 -3.68 16.89 -18.17
CA ALA A 56 -5.12 17.15 -18.06
C ALA A 56 -5.53 17.76 -16.69
N GLY A 57 -4.59 18.08 -15.81
CA GLY A 57 -4.82 18.67 -14.50
C GLY A 57 -5.28 17.69 -13.44
N ILE A 58 -5.04 16.38 -13.61
CA ILE A 58 -5.35 15.34 -12.62
C ILE A 58 -4.08 15.07 -11.83
N GLU A 59 -4.15 15.24 -10.50
CA GLU A 59 -3.03 14.87 -9.62
C GLU A 59 -2.85 13.35 -9.57
N VAL A 60 -1.60 12.88 -9.48
CA VAL A 60 -1.28 11.46 -9.32
C VAL A 60 -0.58 11.24 -7.98
N PHE A 61 -1.16 10.39 -7.14
CA PHE A 61 -0.58 9.96 -5.87
C PHE A 61 -0.23 8.47 -5.92
N PHE A 62 1.00 8.15 -5.53
CA PHE A 62 1.41 6.77 -5.29
C PHE A 62 1.09 6.41 -3.84
N VAL A 63 0.34 5.33 -3.59
CA VAL A 63 -0.13 4.96 -2.25
C VAL A 63 0.27 3.53 -1.95
N THR A 64 1.36 3.34 -1.21
CA THR A 64 2.06 2.06 -1.14
C THR A 64 2.44 1.61 0.27
N GLY A 65 2.64 0.29 0.46
CA GLY A 65 3.30 -0.27 1.63
C GLY A 65 4.82 -0.06 1.64
N ARG A 66 5.43 0.30 0.51
CA ARG A 66 6.88 0.55 0.40
C ARG A 66 7.33 1.68 1.31
N PRO A 67 8.55 1.61 1.86
CA PRO A 67 9.20 2.75 2.49
C PRO A 67 9.63 3.79 1.44
N ALA A 68 9.83 5.03 1.89
CA ALA A 68 10.20 6.14 1.02
C ALA A 68 11.49 5.89 0.21
N ARG A 69 12.47 5.19 0.78
CA ARG A 69 13.75 4.85 0.12
C ARG A 69 13.62 3.87 -1.06
N TRP A 70 12.45 3.19 -1.22
CA TRP A 70 12.20 2.29 -2.35
C TRP A 70 11.36 2.93 -3.46
N MET A 71 11.27 4.25 -3.46
CA MET A 71 10.43 4.99 -4.41
C MET A 71 11.15 5.39 -5.71
N ASP A 72 12.43 5.04 -5.90
CA ASP A 72 13.20 5.25 -7.16
C ASP A 72 12.50 4.64 -8.35
N VAL A 73 11.83 3.51 -8.16
CA VAL A 73 11.09 2.80 -9.20
C VAL A 73 10.05 3.68 -9.90
N VAL A 74 9.53 4.69 -9.22
CA VAL A 74 8.57 5.66 -9.79
C VAL A 74 9.10 7.07 -9.86
N SER A 75 10.07 7.45 -9.04
CA SER A 75 10.62 8.82 -9.01
C SER A 75 11.25 9.25 -10.33
N ALA A 76 11.81 8.31 -11.11
CA ALA A 76 12.35 8.56 -12.44
C ALA A 76 11.28 8.88 -13.50
N HIS A 77 10.01 8.66 -13.20
CA HIS A 77 8.88 8.83 -14.11
C HIS A 77 7.91 9.94 -13.68
N LEU A 78 8.35 10.81 -12.78
CA LEU A 78 7.56 11.95 -12.32
C LEU A 78 7.53 13.06 -13.38
N HIS A 79 6.34 13.54 -13.66
CA HIS A 79 6.14 14.66 -14.56
C HIS A 79 5.50 15.88 -13.89
N GLY A 80 4.88 15.70 -12.71
CA GLY A 80 4.10 16.74 -12.04
C GLY A 80 4.24 16.74 -10.52
N HIS A 81 3.24 16.23 -9.81
CA HIS A 81 3.09 16.47 -8.36
C HIS A 81 4.03 15.67 -7.45
N GLY A 82 4.51 14.50 -7.89
CA GLY A 82 5.53 13.71 -7.18
C GLY A 82 5.22 13.36 -5.73
N ILE A 83 3.96 13.17 -5.36
CA ILE A 83 3.56 12.84 -4.00
C ILE A 83 3.39 11.33 -3.84
N ALA A 84 4.00 10.77 -2.78
CA ALA A 84 3.80 9.40 -2.38
C ALA A 84 3.32 9.30 -0.93
N ILE A 85 2.36 8.41 -0.70
CA ILE A 85 1.92 7.96 0.61
C ILE A 85 2.58 6.59 0.83
N CYS A 86 3.59 6.56 1.68
CA CYS A 86 4.46 5.42 1.94
C CYS A 86 4.10 4.73 3.27
N GLY A 87 4.56 3.47 3.43
CA GLY A 87 4.41 2.72 4.67
C GLY A 87 2.95 2.50 5.08
N ASN A 88 2.05 2.23 4.11
CA ASN A 88 0.60 2.10 4.31
C ASN A 88 -0.05 3.34 4.97
N GLY A 89 0.43 4.53 4.63
CA GLY A 89 -0.11 5.78 5.19
C GLY A 89 0.73 6.40 6.30
N ALA A 90 1.81 5.75 6.75
CA ALA A 90 2.63 6.27 7.83
C ALA A 90 3.43 7.52 7.45
N ALA A 91 3.69 7.76 6.16
CA ALA A 91 4.41 8.93 5.69
C ALA A 91 3.85 9.48 4.37
N VAL A 92 3.82 10.79 4.25
CA VAL A 92 3.63 11.50 2.97
C VAL A 92 4.98 12.07 2.56
N VAL A 93 5.41 11.79 1.34
CA VAL A 93 6.74 12.09 0.84
C VAL A 93 6.66 12.85 -0.48
N ASP A 94 7.50 13.87 -0.63
CA ASP A 94 7.77 14.53 -1.89
C ASP A 94 8.94 13.80 -2.58
N LEU A 95 8.71 13.30 -3.78
CA LEU A 95 9.67 12.54 -4.56
C LEU A 95 10.54 13.36 -5.50
N HIS A 96 10.30 14.68 -5.64
CA HIS A 96 11.07 15.54 -6.53
C HIS A 96 12.56 15.63 -6.16
N GLY A 97 12.90 15.36 -4.88
CA GLY A 97 14.27 15.27 -4.40
C GLY A 97 14.96 13.93 -4.68
N GLY A 98 14.26 12.98 -5.32
CA GLY A 98 14.71 11.60 -5.49
C GLY A 98 14.55 10.75 -4.23
N ALA A 99 14.69 9.42 -4.37
CA ALA A 99 14.49 8.48 -3.25
C ALA A 99 15.67 8.44 -2.27
N VAL A 100 16.85 8.94 -2.65
CA VAL A 100 18.06 8.94 -1.79
C VAL A 100 17.90 9.85 -0.57
N ASN A 101 17.20 11.00 -0.74
CA ASN A 101 16.89 11.93 0.34
C ASN A 101 15.42 12.31 0.27
N PRO A 102 14.52 11.42 0.63
CA PRO A 102 13.09 11.68 0.54
C PRO A 102 12.69 12.81 1.49
N ARG A 103 11.96 13.79 0.98
CA ARG A 103 11.42 14.87 1.79
C ARG A 103 10.12 14.43 2.43
N PHE A 104 10.15 14.14 3.72
CA PHE A 104 8.94 13.83 4.49
C PHE A 104 8.11 15.10 4.67
N LEU A 105 6.91 15.13 4.11
CA LEU A 105 5.94 16.21 4.26
C LEU A 105 5.08 16.01 5.51
N LYS A 106 4.76 14.74 5.81
CA LYS A 106 3.94 14.35 6.96
C LYS A 106 4.40 12.98 7.47
N VAL A 107 4.43 12.81 8.76
CA VAL A 107 4.69 11.52 9.43
C VAL A 107 3.56 11.23 10.40
N ARG A 108 2.97 10.05 10.30
CA ARG A 108 1.95 9.50 11.18
C ARG A 108 2.56 8.29 11.89
N GLU A 109 3.27 8.56 12.95
CA GLU A 109 4.08 7.57 13.64
C GLU A 109 3.26 6.52 14.41
N LEU A 110 3.82 5.34 14.55
CA LEU A 110 3.45 4.37 15.58
C LEU A 110 4.26 4.67 16.83
N ALA A 111 3.62 5.16 17.89
CA ALA A 111 4.31 5.49 19.14
C ALA A 111 5.15 4.30 19.63
N ALA A 112 6.38 4.53 20.05
CA ALA A 112 7.32 3.48 20.43
C ALA A 112 6.80 2.59 21.57
N ASP A 113 6.10 3.17 22.56
CA ASP A 113 5.48 2.42 23.65
C ASP A 113 4.36 1.50 23.15
N THR A 114 3.55 1.98 22.21
CA THR A 114 2.51 1.17 21.55
C THR A 114 3.14 0.04 20.74
N ALA A 115 4.18 0.33 19.97
CA ALA A 115 4.94 -0.67 19.22
C ALA A 115 5.49 -1.77 20.15
N LEU A 116 6.05 -1.38 21.29
CA LEU A 116 6.58 -2.32 22.28
C LEU A 116 5.48 -3.20 22.90
N GLN A 117 4.31 -2.63 23.18
CA GLN A 117 3.15 -3.41 23.65
C GLN A 117 2.70 -4.40 22.60
N VAL A 118 2.63 -4.00 21.34
CA VAL A 118 2.27 -4.88 20.21
C VAL A 118 3.26 -6.04 20.09
N VAL A 119 4.58 -5.76 20.13
CA VAL A 119 5.63 -6.79 20.11
C VAL A 119 5.42 -7.82 21.21
N ARG A 120 5.21 -7.38 22.45
CA ARG A 120 5.00 -8.26 23.61
C ARG A 120 3.74 -9.09 23.47
N THR A 121 2.64 -8.47 23.07
CA THR A 121 1.34 -9.16 22.93
C THR A 121 1.37 -10.20 21.83
N LEU A 122 1.94 -9.87 20.65
CA LEU A 122 2.08 -10.81 19.56
C LEU A 122 3.02 -11.97 19.91
N ARG A 123 4.14 -11.71 20.57
CA ARG A 123 5.09 -12.75 20.97
C ARG A 123 4.49 -13.72 22.01
N GLN A 124 3.57 -13.24 22.86
CA GLN A 124 2.81 -14.12 23.77
C GLN A 124 1.82 -15.01 23.03
N ALA A 125 1.13 -14.45 22.02
CA ALA A 125 0.09 -15.17 21.28
C ALA A 125 0.64 -16.07 20.17
N ALA A 126 1.75 -15.68 19.57
CA ALA A 126 2.48 -16.40 18.53
C ALA A 126 3.98 -16.37 18.85
N PRO A 127 4.48 -17.32 19.66
CA PRO A 127 5.92 -17.49 19.88
C PRO A 127 6.64 -17.65 18.53
N ASP A 128 7.92 -17.34 18.47
CA ASP A 128 8.73 -17.34 17.25
C ASP A 128 8.42 -16.21 16.23
N THR A 129 7.47 -15.32 16.53
CA THR A 129 7.30 -14.09 15.76
C THR A 129 8.56 -13.23 15.86
N ALA A 130 9.16 -12.94 14.71
CA ALA A 130 10.29 -12.02 14.57
C ALA A 130 9.82 -10.67 14.01
N PHE A 131 10.47 -9.60 14.46
CA PHE A 131 10.06 -8.24 14.15
C PHE A 131 11.15 -7.46 13.40
N ALA A 132 10.69 -6.57 12.52
CA ALA A 132 11.49 -5.45 12.03
C ALA A 132 10.75 -4.14 12.26
N ILE A 133 11.51 -3.07 12.43
CA ILE A 133 11.04 -1.73 12.74
C ILE A 133 11.43 -0.81 11.60
N GLU A 134 10.48 -0.33 10.85
CA GLU A 134 10.66 0.68 9.83
C GLU A 134 10.60 2.07 10.47
N ARG A 135 11.66 2.85 10.30
CA ARG A 135 11.75 4.24 10.75
C ARG A 135 11.98 5.17 9.56
N THR A 136 11.89 6.46 9.77
CA THR A 136 12.27 7.45 8.75
C THR A 136 13.75 7.36 8.37
N GLY A 137 14.60 6.87 9.27
CA GLY A 137 16.04 6.69 9.05
C GLY A 137 16.43 5.34 8.46
N GLY A 138 15.53 4.38 8.34
CA GLY A 138 15.82 3.06 7.78
C GLY A 138 15.13 1.90 8.48
N LEU A 139 15.47 0.68 8.07
CA LEU A 139 14.96 -0.57 8.63
C LEU A 139 15.92 -1.11 9.68
N HIS A 140 15.36 -1.53 10.82
CA HIS A 140 16.07 -2.22 11.89
C HIS A 140 15.34 -3.53 12.20
N HIS A 141 16.04 -4.61 12.51
CA HIS A 141 15.35 -5.90 12.67
C HIS A 141 15.97 -6.80 13.74
N GLU A 142 15.20 -7.80 14.15
CA GLU A 142 15.68 -8.85 15.02
C GLU A 142 16.55 -9.86 14.25
N PRO A 143 17.46 -10.57 14.94
CA PRO A 143 18.31 -11.59 14.28
C PRO A 143 17.52 -12.70 13.58
N ALA A 144 16.32 -13.04 14.11
CA ALA A 144 15.45 -14.08 13.54
C ALA A 144 14.52 -13.56 12.42
N TYR A 145 14.49 -12.25 12.16
CA TYR A 145 13.70 -11.71 11.07
C TYR A 145 14.33 -12.10 9.72
N PRO A 146 13.55 -12.64 8.78
CA PRO A 146 14.11 -13.09 7.51
C PRO A 146 14.70 -11.91 6.73
N PRO A 147 15.89 -12.06 6.12
CA PRO A 147 16.45 -11.02 5.30
C PRO A 147 15.56 -10.76 4.08
N LEU A 148 15.02 -9.57 3.97
CA LEU A 148 14.41 -9.12 2.72
C LEU A 148 15.53 -8.86 1.72
N SER A 149 15.40 -9.38 0.51
CA SER A 149 16.46 -9.45 -0.50
C SER A 149 17.07 -8.08 -0.90
N PHE A 150 16.46 -6.97 -0.50
CA PHE A 150 16.81 -5.61 -0.93
C PHE A 150 17.15 -4.65 0.22
N ASP A 151 17.10 -5.09 1.47
CA ASP A 151 17.28 -4.21 2.61
C ASP A 151 18.08 -4.92 3.70
N LEU A 152 19.36 -4.59 3.82
CA LEU A 152 20.26 -5.24 4.78
C LEU A 152 20.00 -4.83 6.24
N GLY A 153 19.08 -3.87 6.48
CA GLY A 153 18.82 -3.30 7.80
C GLY A 153 20.04 -2.53 8.36
N GLU A 154 19.80 -1.40 8.98
CA GLU A 154 20.88 -0.59 9.55
C GLU A 154 21.37 -1.13 10.89
N SER A 155 20.50 -1.81 11.65
CA SER A 155 20.87 -2.34 12.97
C SER A 155 20.10 -3.61 13.29
N VAL A 156 20.82 -4.56 13.88
CA VAL A 156 20.26 -5.86 14.30
C VAL A 156 20.32 -5.96 15.82
N ALA A 157 19.16 -6.02 16.46
CA ALA A 157 19.01 -6.18 17.91
C ALA A 157 17.60 -6.66 18.27
N PRO A 158 17.33 -7.17 19.49
CA PRO A 158 15.97 -7.44 19.93
C PRO A 158 15.06 -6.20 19.80
N ALA A 159 13.80 -6.41 19.42
CA ALA A 159 12.84 -5.34 19.17
C ALA A 159 12.71 -4.37 20.35
N GLU A 160 12.80 -4.86 21.60
CA GLU A 160 12.78 -4.06 22.81
C GLU A 160 13.94 -3.06 22.90
N LYS A 161 15.12 -3.41 22.38
CA LYS A 161 16.27 -2.50 22.30
C LYS A 161 16.11 -1.50 21.17
N LEU A 162 15.59 -1.96 20.03
CA LEU A 162 15.34 -1.10 18.86
C LEU A 162 14.24 -0.06 19.11
N LEU A 163 13.29 -0.36 20.01
CA LEU A 163 12.17 0.51 20.38
C LEU A 163 12.44 1.33 21.66
N ALA A 164 13.53 1.06 22.38
CA ALA A 164 13.84 1.78 23.63
C ALA A 164 13.99 3.29 23.38
N ALA A 165 13.46 4.09 24.31
CA ALA A 165 13.61 5.54 24.27
C ALA A 165 15.10 5.93 24.30
N GLY A 166 15.51 6.81 23.41
CA GLY A 166 16.90 7.26 23.30
C GLY A 166 17.87 6.20 22.77
N SER A 167 17.36 5.16 22.12
CA SER A 167 18.19 4.16 21.45
C SER A 167 19.13 4.86 20.43
N ALA A 168 20.43 4.80 20.68
CA ALA A 168 21.45 5.28 19.74
C ALA A 168 21.53 4.42 18.48
N VAL A 169 20.85 3.26 18.49
CA VAL A 169 20.89 2.25 17.44
C VAL A 169 19.80 2.50 16.36
N ALA A 170 18.76 3.27 16.69
CA ALA A 170 17.61 3.43 15.79
C ALA A 170 17.03 4.87 15.92
N ALA A 171 17.35 5.71 14.96
CA ALA A 171 16.93 7.12 14.95
C ALA A 171 15.60 7.36 14.21
N GLY A 172 14.88 8.40 14.61
CA GLY A 172 13.67 8.89 13.98
C GLY A 172 12.38 8.17 14.42
N PRO A 173 11.21 8.70 14.05
CA PRO A 173 9.92 8.11 14.38
C PRO A 173 9.73 6.74 13.74
N VAL A 174 9.00 5.86 14.45
CA VAL A 174 8.61 4.55 13.91
C VAL A 174 7.46 4.75 12.93
N LEU A 175 7.63 4.31 11.70
CA LEU A 175 6.59 4.34 10.68
C LEU A 175 5.68 3.12 10.79
N LYS A 176 6.28 1.93 10.89
CA LYS A 176 5.55 0.67 11.07
C LYS A 176 6.41 -0.40 11.71
N LEU A 177 5.76 -1.41 12.29
CA LEU A 177 6.38 -2.70 12.58
C LEU A 177 6.07 -3.67 11.44
N LEU A 178 7.04 -4.54 11.16
CA LEU A 178 6.86 -5.73 10.36
C LEU A 178 6.94 -6.93 11.31
N ALA A 179 5.99 -7.86 11.21
CA ALA A 179 5.98 -9.07 12.03
C ALA A 179 5.90 -10.28 11.11
N HIS A 180 6.86 -11.18 11.22
CA HIS A 180 6.93 -12.40 10.44
C HIS A 180 6.83 -13.62 11.35
N HIS A 181 6.01 -14.62 10.95
CA HIS A 181 5.96 -15.92 11.60
C HIS A 181 6.34 -17.02 10.60
N PRO A 182 7.28 -17.92 10.96
CA PRO A 182 7.77 -18.92 10.02
C PRO A 182 6.72 -19.96 9.62
N ASP A 183 5.84 -20.36 10.54
CA ASP A 183 5.00 -21.56 10.37
C ASP A 183 3.49 -21.28 10.25
N LEU A 184 3.02 -20.09 10.65
CA LEU A 184 1.60 -19.78 10.59
C LEU A 184 1.15 -19.47 9.15
N ALA A 185 -0.06 -19.93 8.82
CA ALA A 185 -0.70 -19.53 7.58
C ALA A 185 -0.98 -18.00 7.59
N PRO A 186 -0.79 -17.30 6.47
CA PRO A 186 -0.89 -15.83 6.41
C PRO A 186 -2.18 -15.25 6.97
N ASP A 187 -3.34 -15.83 6.60
CA ASP A 187 -4.64 -15.35 7.07
C ASP A 187 -4.90 -15.68 8.54
N ALA A 188 -4.43 -16.83 9.01
CA ALA A 188 -4.51 -17.21 10.42
C ALA A 188 -3.68 -16.26 11.29
N PHE A 189 -2.46 -15.91 10.85
CA PHE A 189 -1.61 -14.98 11.56
C PHE A 189 -2.20 -13.56 11.56
N LEU A 190 -2.77 -13.11 10.44
CA LEU A 190 -3.47 -11.82 10.36
C LEU A 190 -4.67 -11.77 11.31
N GLY A 191 -5.51 -12.81 11.33
CA GLY A 191 -6.68 -12.89 12.22
C GLY A 191 -6.29 -12.89 13.69
N LEU A 192 -5.28 -13.69 14.08
CA LEU A 192 -4.71 -13.69 15.41
C LEU A 192 -4.20 -12.31 15.82
N ALA A 193 -3.38 -11.70 14.98
CA ALA A 193 -2.78 -10.40 15.25
C ALA A 193 -3.85 -9.32 15.43
N ARG A 194 -4.86 -9.25 14.57
CA ARG A 194 -5.98 -8.30 14.71
C ARG A 194 -6.72 -8.49 16.03
N THR A 195 -6.93 -9.72 16.44
CA THR A 195 -7.62 -10.03 17.71
C THR A 195 -6.83 -9.56 18.91
N VAL A 196 -5.51 -9.83 18.97
CA VAL A 196 -4.71 -9.53 20.17
C VAL A 196 -4.18 -8.09 20.20
N VAL A 197 -3.98 -7.47 19.04
CA VAL A 197 -3.57 -6.05 18.95
C VAL A 197 -4.77 -5.13 19.17
N GLY A 198 -5.95 -5.50 18.66
CA GLY A 198 -7.17 -4.69 18.77
C GLY A 198 -6.98 -3.28 18.15
N GLU A 199 -7.57 -2.28 18.79
CA GLU A 199 -7.55 -0.88 18.32
C GLU A 199 -6.23 -0.14 18.57
N ARG A 200 -5.24 -0.79 19.23
CA ARG A 200 -3.94 -0.16 19.56
C ARG A 200 -3.11 0.17 18.33
N ALA A 201 -3.29 -0.59 17.25
CA ALA A 201 -2.59 -0.38 15.99
C ALA A 201 -3.40 -0.96 14.84
N ASN A 202 -3.16 -0.47 13.63
CA ASN A 202 -3.75 -1.02 12.41
C ASN A 202 -2.87 -2.18 11.90
N VAL A 203 -3.46 -3.37 11.73
CA VAL A 203 -2.76 -4.58 11.26
C VAL A 203 -3.27 -4.96 9.88
N THR A 204 -2.36 -5.01 8.92
CA THR A 204 -2.64 -5.37 7.53
C THR A 204 -1.58 -6.30 6.93
N ARG A 205 -1.81 -6.73 5.70
CA ARG A 205 -0.93 -7.58 4.93
C ARG A 205 -0.94 -7.14 3.47
N SER A 206 0.23 -7.04 2.87
CA SER A 206 0.44 -6.68 1.46
C SER A 206 1.17 -7.77 0.65
N SER A 207 1.40 -8.93 1.26
CA SER A 207 2.09 -10.07 0.61
C SER A 207 1.34 -11.37 0.86
N PRO A 208 1.56 -12.41 0.03
CA PRO A 208 0.98 -13.74 0.24
C PRO A 208 1.64 -14.53 1.38
N THR A 209 2.69 -13.98 2.02
CA THR A 209 3.41 -14.63 3.12
C THR A 209 2.85 -14.23 4.49
N ALA A 210 3.26 -14.94 5.56
CA ALA A 210 2.92 -14.60 6.95
C ALA A 210 3.75 -13.39 7.44
N LEU A 211 3.74 -12.31 6.66
CA LEU A 211 4.34 -11.03 6.95
C LEU A 211 3.24 -10.00 7.18
N LEU A 212 3.14 -9.52 8.40
CA LEU A 212 2.19 -8.46 8.77
C LEU A 212 2.87 -7.10 8.80
N GLU A 213 2.09 -6.09 8.46
CA GLU A 213 2.46 -4.68 8.53
C GLU A 213 1.57 -4.00 9.58
N ILE A 214 2.17 -3.36 10.56
CA ILE A 214 1.47 -2.80 11.72
C ILE A 214 1.83 -1.32 11.83
N SER A 215 0.83 -0.48 11.61
CA SER A 215 0.93 0.98 11.62
C SER A 215 0.25 1.56 12.86
N GLY A 216 0.40 2.86 13.11
CA GLY A 216 -0.28 3.55 14.20
C GLY A 216 -1.82 3.42 14.13
N PRO A 217 -2.53 3.62 15.25
CA PRO A 217 -3.98 3.54 15.27
C PRO A 217 -4.59 4.54 14.28
N GLY A 218 -5.54 4.08 13.47
CA GLY A 218 -6.18 4.89 12.43
C GLY A 218 -5.27 5.29 11.26
N VAL A 219 -4.06 4.73 11.15
CA VAL A 219 -3.15 4.95 10.02
C VAL A 219 -3.38 3.87 8.97
N SER A 220 -3.86 4.27 7.81
CA SER A 220 -4.02 3.40 6.63
C SER A 220 -3.77 4.19 5.35
N LYS A 221 -3.69 3.50 4.21
CA LYS A 221 -3.64 4.11 2.87
C LYS A 221 -4.81 5.10 2.70
N ALA A 222 -6.02 4.67 3.04
CA ALA A 222 -7.24 5.46 2.93
C ALA A 222 -7.20 6.71 3.81
N SER A 223 -6.96 6.56 5.11
CA SER A 223 -7.03 7.66 6.06
C SER A 223 -5.98 8.74 5.80
N THR A 224 -4.82 8.39 5.23
CA THR A 224 -3.81 9.38 4.87
C THR A 224 -4.11 10.01 3.51
N LEU A 225 -4.64 9.25 2.56
CA LEU A 225 -5.15 9.81 1.31
C LEU A 225 -6.27 10.83 1.56
N GLU A 226 -7.23 10.49 2.42
CA GLU A 226 -8.32 11.39 2.83
C GLU A 226 -7.78 12.71 3.41
N LEU A 227 -6.79 12.64 4.33
CA LEU A 227 -6.15 13.85 4.85
C LEU A 227 -5.51 14.71 3.75
N CYS A 228 -4.79 14.08 2.82
CA CYS A 228 -4.15 14.79 1.71
C CYS A 228 -5.17 15.41 0.75
N CYS A 229 -6.29 14.74 0.50
CA CYS A 229 -7.38 15.24 -0.33
C CYS A 229 -8.10 16.41 0.34
N ALA A 230 -8.40 16.31 1.66
CA ALA A 230 -9.03 17.37 2.41
C ALA A 230 -8.20 18.67 2.39
N GLU A 231 -6.88 18.58 2.54
CA GLU A 231 -5.96 19.73 2.44
C GLU A 231 -5.97 20.40 1.04
N ARG A 232 -6.38 19.69 -0.01
CA ARG A 232 -6.48 20.15 -1.40
C ARG A 232 -7.90 20.51 -1.83
N GLY A 233 -8.87 20.35 -0.94
CA GLY A 233 -10.29 20.54 -1.28
C GLY A 233 -10.75 19.56 -2.37
N ILE A 234 -10.24 18.32 -2.34
CA ILE A 234 -10.65 17.23 -3.23
C ILE A 234 -11.57 16.30 -2.45
N SER A 235 -12.79 16.13 -2.96
CA SER A 235 -13.76 15.21 -2.36
C SER A 235 -13.53 13.77 -2.82
N PRO A 236 -13.98 12.75 -2.06
CA PRO A 236 -13.88 11.35 -2.51
C PRO A 236 -14.47 11.12 -3.90
N ALA A 237 -15.57 11.81 -4.26
CA ALA A 237 -16.22 11.67 -5.57
C ALA A 237 -15.35 12.09 -6.76
N GLU A 238 -14.28 12.87 -6.52
CA GLU A 238 -13.30 13.34 -7.50
C GLU A 238 -12.03 12.47 -7.52
N VAL A 239 -12.01 11.35 -6.78
CA VAL A 239 -10.86 10.45 -6.68
C VAL A 239 -11.13 9.15 -7.41
N ILE A 240 -10.14 8.71 -8.20
CA ILE A 240 -10.07 7.36 -8.76
C ILE A 240 -8.95 6.61 -8.06
N ALA A 241 -9.25 5.41 -7.54
CA ALA A 241 -8.27 4.57 -6.85
C ALA A 241 -8.04 3.22 -7.55
N PHE A 242 -6.80 2.71 -7.50
CA PHE A 242 -6.39 1.42 -8.01
C PHE A 242 -5.68 0.61 -6.93
N GLY A 243 -5.95 -0.70 -6.88
CA GLY A 243 -5.33 -1.60 -5.92
C GLY A 243 -5.55 -3.07 -6.24
N ASP A 244 -4.78 -3.95 -5.57
CA ASP A 244 -4.83 -5.39 -5.77
C ASP A 244 -4.80 -6.20 -4.47
N MET A 245 -4.36 -5.64 -3.34
CA MET A 245 -4.19 -6.37 -2.07
C MET A 245 -5.12 -5.85 -0.95
N PRO A 246 -5.36 -6.65 0.11
CA PRO A 246 -6.29 -6.30 1.20
C PRO A 246 -6.02 -4.95 1.89
N ASN A 247 -4.78 -4.45 1.88
CA ASN A 247 -4.44 -3.13 2.40
C ASN A 247 -4.97 -1.97 1.53
N ASP A 248 -5.50 -2.26 0.33
CA ASP A 248 -6.13 -1.28 -0.57
C ASP A 248 -7.64 -1.15 -0.35
N VAL A 249 -8.27 -2.15 0.28
CA VAL A 249 -9.74 -2.24 0.39
C VAL A 249 -10.36 -0.96 0.96
N GLU A 250 -9.77 -0.41 2.03
CA GLU A 250 -10.27 0.83 2.62
C GLU A 250 -10.18 2.01 1.65
N MET A 251 -9.06 2.13 0.91
CA MET A 251 -8.84 3.17 -0.09
C MET A 251 -9.82 3.05 -1.26
N LEU A 252 -10.04 1.83 -1.74
CA LEU A 252 -10.97 1.56 -2.84
C LEU A 252 -12.43 1.83 -2.45
N ASN A 253 -12.81 1.54 -1.19
CA ASN A 253 -14.13 1.85 -0.67
C ASN A 253 -14.34 3.35 -0.43
N TRP A 254 -13.29 4.09 -0.06
CA TRP A 254 -13.35 5.51 0.20
C TRP A 254 -13.43 6.35 -1.09
N ALA A 255 -12.73 5.96 -2.14
CA ALA A 255 -12.70 6.68 -3.42
C ALA A 255 -14.06 6.59 -4.13
N GLY A 256 -14.51 7.69 -4.74
CA GLY A 256 -15.76 7.75 -5.49
C GLY A 256 -15.81 6.79 -6.69
N THR A 257 -14.65 6.48 -7.26
CA THR A 257 -14.49 5.46 -8.29
C THR A 257 -13.24 4.64 -7.98
N SER A 258 -13.35 3.32 -8.04
CA SER A 258 -12.21 2.44 -7.76
C SER A 258 -12.15 1.26 -8.72
N TYR A 259 -10.93 0.79 -8.98
CA TYR A 259 -10.68 -0.34 -9.86
C TYR A 259 -9.80 -1.38 -9.17
N ALA A 260 -10.32 -2.60 -9.11
CA ALA A 260 -9.52 -3.77 -8.79
C ALA A 260 -8.72 -4.20 -10.03
N MET A 261 -7.45 -4.54 -9.84
CA MET A 261 -6.62 -5.13 -10.88
C MET A 261 -7.08 -6.54 -11.23
N GLY A 262 -6.79 -7.02 -12.45
CA GLY A 262 -7.16 -8.36 -12.89
C GLY A 262 -6.50 -9.49 -12.07
N ASN A 263 -5.35 -9.21 -11.49
CA ASN A 263 -4.60 -10.09 -10.58
C ASN A 263 -4.97 -9.92 -9.10
N ALA A 264 -6.00 -9.11 -8.76
CA ALA A 264 -6.29 -8.72 -7.39
C ALA A 264 -6.83 -9.86 -6.52
N HIS A 265 -6.59 -9.74 -5.21
CA HIS A 265 -7.16 -10.58 -4.18
C HIS A 265 -8.71 -10.58 -4.24
N PRO A 266 -9.39 -11.70 -3.93
CA PRO A 266 -10.87 -11.78 -3.96
C PRO A 266 -11.58 -10.67 -3.19
N ASP A 267 -11.07 -10.27 -2.02
CA ASP A 267 -11.65 -9.19 -1.21
C ASP A 267 -11.59 -7.84 -1.92
N VAL A 268 -10.53 -7.58 -2.66
CA VAL A 268 -10.36 -6.36 -3.46
C VAL A 268 -11.31 -6.37 -4.66
N LEU A 269 -11.44 -7.54 -5.33
CA LEU A 269 -12.41 -7.72 -6.41
C LEU A 269 -13.86 -7.51 -5.95
N ALA A 270 -14.16 -7.78 -4.67
CA ALA A 270 -15.48 -7.56 -4.09
C ALA A 270 -15.72 -6.10 -3.67
N ALA A 271 -14.67 -5.38 -3.27
CA ALA A 271 -14.75 -4.03 -2.73
C ALA A 271 -14.79 -2.94 -3.82
N ALA A 272 -14.06 -3.13 -4.93
CA ALA A 272 -13.94 -2.11 -5.96
C ALA A 272 -15.22 -1.92 -6.79
N SER A 273 -15.49 -0.68 -7.21
CA SER A 273 -16.63 -0.32 -8.06
C SER A 273 -16.46 -0.77 -9.51
N GLY A 274 -15.23 -0.99 -9.97
CA GLY A 274 -14.88 -1.46 -11.30
C GLY A 274 -13.72 -2.45 -11.28
N ARG A 275 -13.41 -3.01 -12.47
CA ARG A 275 -12.28 -3.92 -12.68
C ARG A 275 -11.52 -3.54 -13.93
N THR A 276 -10.21 -3.71 -13.90
CA THR A 276 -9.33 -3.53 -15.05
C THR A 276 -8.49 -4.79 -15.31
N THR A 277 -7.58 -4.76 -16.29
CA THR A 277 -6.63 -5.88 -16.54
C THR A 277 -5.57 -5.95 -15.44
N GLY A 278 -4.76 -6.98 -15.51
CA GLY A 278 -3.64 -7.14 -14.59
C GLY A 278 -2.55 -6.07 -14.75
N ASN A 279 -1.67 -6.01 -13.77
CA ASN A 279 -0.52 -5.10 -13.74
C ASN A 279 0.44 -5.32 -14.94
N ASN A 280 0.65 -6.58 -15.36
CA ASN A 280 1.46 -6.89 -16.55
C ASN A 280 0.81 -6.49 -17.88
N GLU A 281 -0.48 -6.18 -17.86
CA GLU A 281 -1.29 -5.80 -19.02
C GLU A 281 -1.66 -4.31 -19.04
N ASP A 282 -0.95 -3.50 -18.25
CA ASP A 282 -1.10 -2.04 -18.15
C ASP A 282 -2.52 -1.60 -17.73
N GLY A 283 -3.13 -2.31 -16.77
CA GLY A 283 -4.52 -2.08 -16.36
C GLY A 283 -4.81 -0.66 -15.87
N VAL A 284 -3.87 0.00 -15.20
CA VAL A 284 -3.98 1.40 -14.76
C VAL A 284 -4.01 2.33 -15.98
N ALA A 285 -3.06 2.17 -16.91
CA ALA A 285 -2.98 2.98 -18.12
C ALA A 285 -4.26 2.89 -18.96
N LEU A 286 -4.80 1.70 -19.11
CA LEU A 286 -6.01 1.44 -19.88
C LEU A 286 -7.21 2.25 -19.35
N VAL A 287 -7.38 2.34 -18.03
CA VAL A 287 -8.45 3.13 -17.41
C VAL A 287 -8.20 4.62 -17.63
N ILE A 288 -6.98 5.10 -17.42
CA ILE A 288 -6.61 6.50 -17.60
C ILE A 288 -6.86 6.95 -19.05
N GLU A 289 -6.41 6.18 -20.04
CA GLU A 289 -6.62 6.48 -21.46
C GLU A 289 -8.10 6.62 -21.83
N ARG A 290 -8.95 5.71 -21.32
CA ARG A 290 -10.42 5.76 -21.52
C ARG A 290 -11.03 7.02 -20.89
N LEU A 291 -10.62 7.35 -19.69
CA LEU A 291 -11.07 8.52 -18.95
C LEU A 291 -10.75 9.81 -19.71
N LEU A 292 -9.52 9.94 -20.22
CA LEU A 292 -9.08 11.11 -20.98
C LEU A 292 -9.76 11.19 -22.35
N THR A 293 -10.08 10.05 -22.96
CA THR A 293 -10.84 10.01 -24.20
C THR A 293 -12.27 10.51 -24.01
N ALA A 294 -12.94 10.06 -22.94
CA ALA A 294 -14.29 10.50 -22.61
C ALA A 294 -14.36 12.03 -22.36
N ARG A 295 -13.37 12.60 -21.65
CA ARG A 295 -13.29 14.06 -21.42
C ARG A 295 -13.14 14.91 -22.69
N ARG A 296 -12.64 14.36 -23.79
CA ARG A 296 -12.47 15.09 -25.06
C ARG A 296 -13.74 15.13 -25.91
N THR A 297 -14.72 14.31 -25.57
CA THR A 297 -15.98 14.18 -26.30
C THR A 297 -17.13 14.94 -25.68
N ASP A 298 -16.99 15.41 -24.45
CA ASP A 298 -17.89 16.32 -23.73
C ASP A 298 -17.43 17.79 -23.89
#